data_f135eb244555e6a1e2b93eceaa7d5754
#
_entry.id   f135eb244555e6a1e2b93eceaa7d5754
#
_cell.length_a   1.000
_cell.length_b   1.000
_cell.length_c   1.000
_cell.angle_alpha   90.00
_cell.angle_beta   90.00
_cell.angle_gamma   90.00
#
_symmetry.space_group_name_H-M   'P 1'
#
loop_
_entity.id
_entity.type
_entity.pdbx_description
1 polymer ?
#
loop_
_entity_poly.entity_id
_entity_poly.type
_entity_poly.pdbx_seq_one_letter_code
_entity_poly.pdbx_strand_id
1 'polypeptide(L)'
;MSSQDLEQFRIFNKKLETEKDIKPILNAIKSLFDYKPAAEAKITLSNVGISNIVRCLNVQDKSNDDLTCEVLKICFEKFGVGDVVKHFTSHIMYLLRHEKNCVRRLAVDEVYKSVIADVSLLPVPEYIDIFVAVAQMVCDKDVGVANKAIIITSNLQFEAYPKVLEEMKIALEHNSSSKCNAYEVVINISLKSYELFKLSVDNGYIEHMVEELKSNDVLYQLNILELLSRLSVKPYGINYLVKDGALERITALIGDLRNNPLGGLLLPGYIKFFASIAHYYPKEIFEKYPIFLNSLFNAIESGEQTVLPVALDALGFIGITIEGKLCLTAVGSPFIQAIEKIGQLIRNSPAEIKIRALYCYASLISVEKDTPSQGPVDHRVTLMTREWFRSLNKESDAMETLLGICKIPFPDIKLAAYSLLDAVCQHLWGEELVARVAGFVEFLLDRSINEPKEAKEAKYDIIKRLSQSSVFDDNILTRFKTYVKEGPFYSDTTLQVAMEEGN
;
A
#
# COMPACT_ATOMS: atom_id res chain seq x y z
N MET A 1 -5.85 45.39 16.51
CA MET A 1 -4.46 44.98 16.73
C MET A 1 -3.92 45.72 17.95
N SER A 2 -3.59 45.07 19.05
CA SER A 2 -2.96 45.79 20.13
C SER A 2 -1.52 46.10 19.72
N SER A 3 -1.15 47.37 19.64
CA SER A 3 0.22 47.87 19.44
C SER A 3 1.19 47.23 20.44
N GLN A 4 0.65 46.72 21.52
CA GLN A 4 1.34 46.10 22.64
C GLN A 4 2.00 44.74 22.32
N ASP A 5 1.32 43.87 21.58
CA ASP A 5 1.85 42.52 21.26
C ASP A 5 2.98 42.58 20.23
N LEU A 6 2.89 43.49 19.25
CA LEU A 6 3.95 43.72 18.28
C LEU A 6 5.21 44.20 18.99
N GLU A 7 5.05 45.15 19.94
CA GLU A 7 6.17 45.68 20.71
C GLU A 7 6.73 44.64 21.66
N GLN A 8 5.89 43.82 22.27
CA GLN A 8 6.32 42.72 23.14
C GLN A 8 7.15 41.68 22.36
N PHE A 9 6.72 41.29 21.16
CA PHE A 9 7.50 40.36 20.33
C PHE A 9 8.82 41.00 19.86
N ARG A 10 8.86 42.29 19.54
CA ARG A 10 10.10 43.00 19.23
C ARG A 10 11.11 42.96 20.39
N ILE A 11 10.62 43.16 21.63
CA ILE A 11 11.45 43.09 22.84
C ILE A 11 11.99 41.65 23.00
N PHE A 12 11.15 40.63 22.88
CA PHE A 12 11.62 39.24 23.01
C PHE A 12 12.61 38.88 21.89
N ASN A 13 12.34 39.28 20.66
CA ASN A 13 13.22 39.03 19.52
C ASN A 13 14.61 39.70 19.68
N LYS A 14 14.66 40.91 20.26
CA LYS A 14 15.93 41.59 20.58
C LYS A 14 16.65 40.92 21.75
N LYS A 15 15.94 40.44 22.76
CA LYS A 15 16.53 39.71 23.89
C LYS A 15 17.21 38.42 23.47
N LEU A 16 16.73 37.72 22.45
CA LEU A 16 17.38 36.53 21.89
C LEU A 16 18.80 36.80 21.36
N GLU A 17 19.11 38.06 21.04
CA GLU A 17 20.49 38.45 20.61
C GLU A 17 21.41 38.71 21.77
N THR A 18 20.90 39.10 22.91
CA THR A 18 21.73 39.69 24.02
C THR A 18 21.79 38.79 25.26
N GLU A 19 20.80 37.97 25.49
CA GLU A 19 20.69 37.14 26.69
C GLU A 19 21.41 35.79 26.51
N LYS A 20 22.08 35.31 27.54
CA LYS A 20 22.74 34.00 27.52
C LYS A 20 21.76 32.84 27.71
N ASP A 21 20.73 33.02 28.55
CA ASP A 21 19.69 32.03 28.75
C ASP A 21 18.46 32.39 27.90
N ILE A 22 18.35 31.72 26.75
CA ILE A 22 17.29 31.94 25.76
C ILE A 22 16.05 31.16 26.04
N LYS A 23 16.10 30.13 26.91
CA LYS A 23 14.95 29.23 27.17
C LYS A 23 13.69 29.92 27.72
N PRO A 24 13.79 30.84 28.71
CA PRO A 24 12.63 31.61 29.17
C PRO A 24 12.03 32.48 28.08
N ILE A 25 12.87 33.05 27.19
CA ILE A 25 12.44 33.91 26.11
C ILE A 25 11.70 33.11 25.04
N LEU A 26 12.23 31.94 24.65
CA LEU A 26 11.56 31.04 23.73
C LEU A 26 10.20 30.58 24.25
N ASN A 27 10.09 30.24 25.55
CA ASN A 27 8.81 29.92 26.18
C ASN A 27 7.83 31.10 26.19
N ALA A 28 8.32 32.33 26.39
CA ALA A 28 7.49 33.52 26.32
C ALA A 28 6.96 33.78 24.90
N ILE A 29 7.81 33.57 23.87
CA ILE A 29 7.41 33.66 22.46
C ILE A 29 6.39 32.56 22.14
N LYS A 30 6.62 31.32 22.60
CA LYS A 30 5.70 30.19 22.44
C LYS A 30 4.32 30.59 22.99
N SER A 31 4.25 31.04 24.24
CA SER A 31 2.99 31.43 24.90
C SER A 31 2.32 32.62 24.18
N LEU A 32 3.10 33.54 23.65
CA LEU A 32 2.55 34.69 22.89
C LEU A 32 1.80 34.24 21.62
N PHE A 33 2.34 33.24 20.91
CA PHE A 33 1.74 32.81 19.64
C PHE A 33 0.76 31.65 19.77
N ASP A 34 0.81 30.81 20.84
CA ASP A 34 -0.11 29.68 21.02
C ASP A 34 -1.58 30.11 20.92
N TYR A 35 -1.94 31.17 21.64
CA TYR A 35 -3.33 31.63 21.75
C TYR A 35 -3.69 32.77 20.77
N LYS A 36 -2.72 33.23 19.97
CA LYS A 36 -2.95 34.38 19.09
C LYS A 36 -3.69 33.95 17.81
N PRO A 37 -4.70 34.73 17.37
CA PRO A 37 -5.36 34.50 16.08
C PRO A 37 -4.36 34.54 14.92
N ALA A 38 -4.51 33.62 13.95
CA ALA A 38 -3.57 33.45 12.85
C ALA A 38 -3.31 34.77 12.06
N ALA A 39 -4.36 35.52 11.77
CA ALA A 39 -4.24 36.77 11.02
C ALA A 39 -3.35 37.81 11.72
N GLU A 40 -3.50 37.97 13.05
CA GLU A 40 -2.70 38.94 13.83
C GLU A 40 -1.25 38.43 14.01
N ALA A 41 -1.08 37.15 14.27
CA ALA A 41 0.23 36.51 14.38
C ALA A 41 1.02 36.64 13.07
N LYS A 42 0.40 36.37 11.93
CA LYS A 42 1.00 36.53 10.59
C LYS A 42 1.54 37.95 10.37
N ILE A 43 0.75 38.96 10.68
CA ILE A 43 1.16 40.36 10.55
C ILE A 43 2.38 40.66 11.47
N THR A 44 2.34 40.18 12.71
CA THR A 44 3.41 40.38 13.69
C THR A 44 4.71 39.73 13.22
N LEU A 45 4.66 38.46 12.77
CA LEU A 45 5.80 37.69 12.28
C LEU A 45 6.36 38.25 10.96
N SER A 46 5.49 38.73 10.05
CA SER A 46 5.93 39.36 8.81
C SER A 46 6.66 40.71 9.04
N ASN A 47 6.27 41.47 10.07
CA ASN A 47 6.90 42.77 10.38
C ASN A 47 8.21 42.66 11.14
N VAL A 48 8.36 41.67 12.02
CA VAL A 48 9.54 41.51 12.88
C VAL A 48 10.53 40.47 12.33
N GLY A 49 10.01 39.45 11.63
CA GLY A 49 10.80 38.33 11.12
C GLY A 49 11.07 37.26 12.18
N ILE A 50 11.68 36.16 11.72
CA ILE A 50 12.02 34.97 12.56
C ILE A 50 13.55 34.77 12.68
N SER A 51 14.35 35.68 12.14
CA SER A 51 15.82 35.51 12.01
C SER A 51 16.50 35.21 13.34
N ASN A 52 16.12 35.89 14.43
CA ASN A 52 16.73 35.68 15.73
C ASN A 52 16.31 34.36 16.37
N ILE A 53 15.09 33.89 16.11
CA ILE A 53 14.64 32.55 16.54
C ILE A 53 15.47 31.50 15.80
N VAL A 54 15.66 31.64 14.48
CA VAL A 54 16.48 30.71 13.68
C VAL A 54 17.95 30.73 14.13
N ARG A 55 18.53 31.89 14.51
CA ARG A 55 19.86 31.99 15.05
C ARG A 55 20.07 31.19 16.34
N CYS A 56 19.02 30.97 17.14
CA CYS A 56 19.11 30.17 18.36
C CYS A 56 19.50 28.69 18.07
N LEU A 57 19.32 28.20 16.86
CA LEU A 57 19.78 26.88 16.42
C LEU A 57 21.28 26.75 16.26
N ASN A 58 22.01 27.88 16.20
CA ASN A 58 23.49 27.93 16.04
C ASN A 58 24.24 28.03 17.36
N VAL A 59 23.54 28.07 18.49
CA VAL A 59 24.18 28.18 19.80
C VAL A 59 24.81 26.83 20.17
N GLN A 60 25.98 26.85 20.78
CA GLN A 60 26.71 25.64 21.20
C GLN A 60 25.94 24.77 22.19
N ASP A 61 24.99 25.35 22.92
CA ASP A 61 24.10 24.65 23.81
C ASP A 61 22.89 24.06 23.03
N LYS A 62 23.02 22.79 22.67
CA LYS A 62 22.02 22.04 21.90
C LYS A 62 20.73 21.72 22.68
N SER A 63 20.65 22.10 23.98
CA SER A 63 19.50 21.80 24.85
C SER A 63 18.23 22.57 24.45
N ASN A 64 18.35 23.64 23.67
CA ASN A 64 17.26 24.52 23.28
C ASN A 64 16.71 24.26 21.87
N ASP A 65 17.32 23.35 21.11
CA ASP A 65 16.98 23.18 19.70
C ASP A 65 15.56 22.62 19.50
N ASP A 66 15.15 21.66 20.33
CA ASP A 66 13.79 21.11 20.27
C ASP A 66 12.75 22.18 20.60
N LEU A 67 13.01 23.00 21.64
CA LEU A 67 12.14 24.12 21.98
C LEU A 67 12.11 25.17 20.85
N THR A 68 13.27 25.45 20.24
CA THR A 68 13.35 26.39 19.10
C THR A 68 12.54 25.86 17.90
N CYS A 69 12.63 24.57 17.60
CA CYS A 69 11.81 23.92 16.58
C CYS A 69 10.32 23.98 16.90
N GLU A 70 9.92 23.79 18.16
CA GLU A 70 8.52 23.94 18.58
C GLU A 70 8.01 25.38 18.37
N VAL A 71 8.82 26.39 18.77
CA VAL A 71 8.48 27.80 18.56
C VAL A 71 8.34 28.14 17.09
N LEU A 72 9.29 27.69 16.25
CA LEU A 72 9.21 27.87 14.80
C LEU A 72 7.99 27.21 14.20
N LYS A 73 7.67 25.99 14.63
CA LYS A 73 6.47 25.27 14.19
C LYS A 73 5.18 26.06 14.48
N ILE A 74 5.03 26.56 15.71
CA ILE A 74 3.90 27.40 16.10
C ILE A 74 3.83 28.68 15.23
N CYS A 75 4.99 29.33 14.99
CA CYS A 75 5.05 30.49 14.11
C CYS A 75 4.60 30.14 12.68
N PHE A 76 5.04 29.02 12.13
CA PHE A 76 4.67 28.56 10.78
C PHE A 76 3.21 28.19 10.66
N GLU A 77 2.60 27.59 11.69
CA GLU A 77 1.18 27.27 11.74
C GLU A 77 0.25 28.49 11.66
N LYS A 78 0.79 29.71 11.90
CA LYS A 78 0.03 30.97 11.75
C LYS A 78 -0.05 31.45 10.30
N PHE A 79 0.70 30.84 9.40
CA PHE A 79 0.65 31.15 7.97
C PHE A 79 -0.27 30.14 7.26
N GLY A 80 -0.84 30.59 6.14
CA GLY A 80 -1.57 29.69 5.25
C GLY A 80 -0.66 28.62 4.64
N VAL A 81 -1.24 27.56 4.17
CA VAL A 81 -0.49 26.48 3.52
C VAL A 81 0.26 27.03 2.30
N GLY A 82 1.57 26.79 2.22
CA GLY A 82 2.44 27.33 1.16
C GLY A 82 3.01 28.73 1.42
N ASP A 83 2.40 29.52 2.28
CA ASP A 83 2.86 30.88 2.57
C ASP A 83 4.20 30.93 3.29
N VAL A 84 4.51 29.90 4.11
CA VAL A 84 5.78 29.82 4.86
C VAL A 84 6.99 29.83 3.94
N VAL A 85 6.95 29.01 2.89
CA VAL A 85 8.03 28.93 1.91
C VAL A 85 8.21 30.24 1.16
N LYS A 86 7.10 30.91 0.81
CA LYS A 86 7.11 32.22 0.13
C LYS A 86 7.67 33.34 0.99
N HIS A 87 7.30 33.39 2.27
CA HIS A 87 7.71 34.47 3.18
C HIS A 87 9.10 34.27 3.77
N PHE A 88 9.53 33.03 3.96
CA PHE A 88 10.75 32.68 4.66
C PHE A 88 11.71 31.83 3.81
N THR A 89 11.74 32.03 2.49
CA THR A 89 12.53 31.23 1.52
C THR A 89 13.98 31.02 1.97
N SER A 90 14.68 32.11 2.36
CA SER A 90 16.08 32.03 2.81
C SER A 90 16.25 31.27 4.13
N HIS A 91 15.29 31.39 5.04
CA HIS A 91 15.32 30.67 6.31
C HIS A 91 15.04 29.18 6.09
N ILE A 92 14.03 28.83 5.28
CA ILE A 92 13.73 27.43 4.91
C ILE A 92 14.96 26.81 4.27
N MET A 93 15.63 27.50 3.35
CA MET A 93 16.86 27.04 2.70
C MET A 93 17.99 26.77 3.71
N TYR A 94 18.13 27.61 4.71
CA TYR A 94 19.08 27.41 5.80
C TYR A 94 18.70 26.18 6.67
N LEU A 95 17.41 26.06 7.05
CA LEU A 95 16.92 24.97 7.88
C LEU A 95 17.01 23.59 7.18
N LEU A 96 16.79 23.53 5.85
CA LEU A 96 16.97 22.31 5.06
C LEU A 96 18.40 21.77 5.10
N ARG A 97 19.41 22.63 5.24
CA ARG A 97 20.84 22.26 5.28
C ARG A 97 21.39 22.11 6.69
N HIS A 98 20.53 22.17 7.70
CA HIS A 98 20.98 22.14 9.10
C HIS A 98 21.47 20.74 9.51
N GLU A 99 22.47 20.67 10.39
CA GLU A 99 23.08 19.41 10.86
C GLU A 99 22.07 18.49 11.58
N LYS A 100 21.12 19.08 12.33
CA LYS A 100 20.15 18.34 13.13
C LYS A 100 18.94 17.92 12.32
N ASN A 101 18.55 16.66 12.49
CA ASN A 101 17.40 16.08 11.80
C ASN A 101 16.05 16.72 12.20
N CYS A 102 15.84 17.11 13.47
CA CYS A 102 14.61 17.78 13.90
C CYS A 102 14.40 19.11 13.15
N VAL A 103 15.49 19.86 12.89
CA VAL A 103 15.43 21.12 12.14
C VAL A 103 15.14 20.85 10.65
N ARG A 104 15.86 19.90 10.03
CA ARG A 104 15.58 19.52 8.64
C ARG A 104 14.16 18.99 8.46
N ARG A 105 13.68 18.20 9.43
CA ARG A 105 12.31 17.68 9.43
C ARG A 105 11.28 18.81 9.44
N LEU A 106 11.47 19.84 10.27
CA LEU A 106 10.60 21.01 10.30
C LEU A 106 10.56 21.71 8.93
N ALA A 107 11.72 21.93 8.32
CA ALA A 107 11.80 22.62 7.03
C ALA A 107 11.19 21.81 5.88
N VAL A 108 11.50 20.51 5.80
CA VAL A 108 10.96 19.65 4.75
C VAL A 108 9.45 19.48 4.89
N ASP A 109 8.90 19.54 6.13
CA ASP A 109 7.46 19.52 6.39
C ASP A 109 6.76 20.72 5.77
N GLU A 110 7.33 21.92 5.88
CA GLU A 110 6.76 23.12 5.29
C GLU A 110 6.82 23.11 3.76
N VAL A 111 7.90 22.60 3.17
CA VAL A 111 7.99 22.40 1.72
C VAL A 111 6.98 21.34 1.27
N TYR A 112 6.84 20.23 2.00
CA TYR A 112 5.87 19.18 1.71
C TYR A 112 4.42 19.71 1.71
N LYS A 113 4.03 20.44 2.75
CA LYS A 113 2.71 21.08 2.83
C LYS A 113 2.45 21.99 1.62
N SER A 114 3.46 22.76 1.22
CA SER A 114 3.37 23.68 0.09
C SER A 114 3.15 22.96 -1.24
N VAL A 115 3.89 21.87 -1.47
CA VAL A 115 3.82 21.08 -2.71
C VAL A 115 2.52 20.29 -2.83
N ILE A 116 2.03 19.73 -1.72
CA ILE A 116 0.79 18.94 -1.72
C ILE A 116 -0.45 19.80 -1.87
N ALA A 117 -0.46 21.00 -1.26
CA ALA A 117 -1.63 21.87 -1.26
C ALA A 117 -1.79 22.71 -2.54
N ASP A 118 -0.68 23.07 -3.16
CA ASP A 118 -0.68 23.97 -4.33
C ASP A 118 0.45 23.62 -5.31
N VAL A 119 0.13 22.73 -6.26
CA VAL A 119 1.03 22.34 -7.36
C VAL A 119 1.44 23.57 -8.21
N SER A 120 0.68 24.66 -8.19
CA SER A 120 1.00 25.88 -8.95
C SER A 120 2.25 26.61 -8.44
N LEU A 121 2.74 26.28 -7.24
CA LEU A 121 4.03 26.78 -6.72
C LEU A 121 5.24 26.13 -7.41
N LEU A 122 5.04 24.99 -8.10
CA LEU A 122 6.09 24.18 -8.67
C LEU A 122 6.85 24.79 -9.87
N PRO A 123 6.25 25.63 -10.76
CA PRO A 123 6.97 26.16 -11.92
C PRO A 123 7.72 27.47 -11.66
N VAL A 124 7.89 27.90 -10.41
CA VAL A 124 8.50 29.20 -10.13
C VAL A 124 10.02 29.08 -10.03
N PRO A 125 10.79 29.74 -10.91
CA PRO A 125 12.27 29.67 -10.91
C PRO A 125 12.91 30.04 -9.57
N GLU A 126 12.25 30.84 -8.75
CA GLU A 126 12.73 31.31 -7.44
C GLU A 126 12.89 30.17 -6.42
N TYR A 127 12.23 29.01 -6.63
CA TYR A 127 12.31 27.86 -5.71
C TYR A 127 13.20 26.74 -6.19
N ILE A 128 13.92 26.88 -7.31
CA ILE A 128 14.81 25.86 -7.85
C ILE A 128 15.82 25.39 -6.78
N ASP A 129 16.45 26.29 -6.08
CA ASP A 129 17.46 25.97 -5.08
C ASP A 129 16.89 25.19 -3.88
N ILE A 130 15.62 25.48 -3.47
CA ILE A 130 14.90 24.71 -2.45
C ILE A 130 14.65 23.30 -2.95
N PHE A 131 14.17 23.13 -4.18
CA PHE A 131 13.90 21.80 -4.73
C PHE A 131 15.17 20.98 -4.94
N VAL A 132 16.27 21.59 -5.33
CA VAL A 132 17.59 20.94 -5.37
C VAL A 132 18.03 20.51 -3.97
N ALA A 133 17.89 21.37 -2.96
CA ALA A 133 18.21 21.01 -1.59
C ALA A 133 17.33 19.86 -1.06
N VAL A 134 16.04 19.85 -1.39
CA VAL A 134 15.15 18.73 -1.04
C VAL A 134 15.54 17.46 -1.79
N ALA A 135 15.91 17.54 -3.06
CA ALA A 135 16.38 16.38 -3.81
C ALA A 135 17.64 15.74 -3.19
N GLN A 136 18.55 16.55 -2.67
CA GLN A 136 19.72 16.06 -1.90
C GLN A 136 19.30 15.33 -0.61
N MET A 137 18.18 15.72 0.01
CA MET A 137 17.66 15.07 1.22
C MET A 137 17.02 13.69 0.96
N VAL A 138 16.89 13.25 -0.29
CA VAL A 138 16.57 11.85 -0.63
C VAL A 138 17.62 10.89 -0.02
N CYS A 139 18.85 11.35 0.15
CA CYS A 139 19.94 10.63 0.81
C CYS A 139 20.05 10.90 2.32
N ASP A 140 19.06 11.56 2.94
CA ASP A 140 19.14 11.89 4.36
C ASP A 140 19.14 10.64 5.25
N LYS A 141 19.94 10.69 6.32
CA LYS A 141 20.02 9.60 7.31
C LYS A 141 18.74 9.45 8.13
N ASP A 142 17.93 10.50 8.25
CA ASP A 142 16.62 10.46 8.89
C ASP A 142 15.58 10.00 7.89
N VAL A 143 15.02 8.81 8.12
CA VAL A 143 14.04 8.18 7.24
C VAL A 143 12.80 9.07 7.04
N GLY A 144 12.38 9.81 8.07
CA GLY A 144 11.22 10.71 7.96
C GLY A 144 11.49 11.89 7.03
N VAL A 145 12.73 12.42 7.03
CA VAL A 145 13.18 13.47 6.11
C VAL A 145 13.27 12.91 4.69
N ALA A 146 13.97 11.76 4.52
CA ALA A 146 14.14 11.13 3.22
C ALA A 146 12.79 10.78 2.55
N ASN A 147 11.85 10.19 3.28
CA ASN A 147 10.53 9.85 2.74
C ASN A 147 9.76 11.09 2.23
N LYS A 148 9.79 12.19 2.97
CA LYS A 148 9.15 13.44 2.51
C LYS A 148 9.86 14.03 1.31
N ALA A 149 11.19 13.98 1.29
CA ALA A 149 11.98 14.41 0.15
C ALA A 149 11.65 13.58 -1.10
N ILE A 150 11.48 12.25 -1.00
CA ILE A 150 11.04 11.38 -2.09
C ILE A 150 9.68 11.85 -2.62
N ILE A 151 8.70 12.08 -1.74
CA ILE A 151 7.35 12.51 -2.16
C ILE A 151 7.41 13.87 -2.85
N ILE A 152 8.11 14.85 -2.27
CA ILE A 152 8.24 16.18 -2.86
C ILE A 152 8.90 16.07 -4.23
N THR A 153 10.07 15.45 -4.29
CA THR A 153 10.87 15.32 -5.52
C THR A 153 10.07 14.60 -6.60
N SER A 154 9.38 13.52 -6.25
CA SER A 154 8.52 12.80 -7.20
C SER A 154 7.36 13.64 -7.76
N ASN A 155 6.95 14.72 -7.11
CA ASN A 155 5.88 15.59 -7.57
C ASN A 155 6.37 16.81 -8.37
N LEU A 156 7.67 17.03 -8.47
CA LEU A 156 8.23 18.12 -9.28
C LEU A 156 8.03 17.87 -10.79
N GLN A 157 7.99 18.96 -11.55
CA GLN A 157 8.01 18.91 -13.01
C GLN A 157 9.48 18.83 -13.48
N PHE A 158 9.98 17.64 -13.73
CA PHE A 158 11.39 17.38 -14.05
C PHE A 158 11.88 18.11 -15.30
N GLU A 159 10.99 18.35 -16.26
CA GLU A 159 11.29 19.13 -17.48
C GLU A 159 11.69 20.56 -17.13
N ALA A 160 11.11 21.12 -16.07
CA ALA A 160 11.45 22.45 -15.55
C ALA A 160 12.69 22.46 -14.63
N TYR A 161 13.09 21.31 -14.08
CA TYR A 161 14.13 21.20 -13.08
C TYR A 161 15.21 20.13 -13.39
N PRO A 162 15.98 20.24 -14.46
CA PRO A 162 16.99 19.25 -14.83
C PRO A 162 18.06 19.03 -13.75
N LYS A 163 18.38 20.04 -12.95
CA LYS A 163 19.30 19.92 -11.81
C LYS A 163 18.82 18.95 -10.74
N VAL A 164 17.50 18.81 -10.53
CA VAL A 164 16.93 17.84 -9.59
C VAL A 164 17.20 16.41 -10.09
N LEU A 165 17.13 16.20 -11.38
CA LEU A 165 17.44 14.90 -11.98
C LEU A 165 18.96 14.55 -11.84
N GLU A 166 19.84 15.55 -11.94
CA GLU A 166 21.27 15.37 -11.67
C GLU A 166 21.54 14.91 -10.23
N GLU A 167 20.80 15.44 -9.24
CA GLU A 167 20.91 15.01 -7.85
C GLU A 167 20.54 13.52 -7.67
N MET A 168 19.62 13.00 -8.48
CA MET A 168 19.32 11.57 -8.45
C MET A 168 20.48 10.72 -8.96
N LYS A 169 21.27 11.20 -9.95
CA LYS A 169 22.50 10.52 -10.37
C LYS A 169 23.55 10.49 -9.26
N ILE A 170 23.72 11.60 -8.59
CA ILE A 170 24.63 11.69 -7.44
C ILE A 170 24.19 10.72 -6.33
N ALA A 171 22.91 10.62 -6.07
CA ALA A 171 22.37 9.69 -5.07
C ALA A 171 22.68 8.22 -5.36
N LEU A 172 22.82 7.84 -6.65
CA LEU A 172 23.22 6.49 -7.06
C LEU A 172 24.70 6.15 -6.75
N GLU A 173 25.53 7.14 -6.43
CA GLU A 173 26.93 6.93 -6.02
C GLU A 173 27.07 6.68 -4.52
N HIS A 174 25.98 6.82 -3.75
CA HIS A 174 25.98 6.61 -2.31
C HIS A 174 25.69 5.13 -1.94
N ASN A 175 25.26 4.91 -0.69
CA ASN A 175 24.94 3.58 -0.16
C ASN A 175 23.63 3.00 -0.73
N SER A 176 23.37 1.71 -0.52
CA SER A 176 22.18 0.99 -1.02
C SER A 176 20.85 1.67 -0.66
N SER A 177 20.74 2.24 0.54
CA SER A 177 19.52 2.94 0.97
C SER A 177 19.28 4.20 0.13
N SER A 178 20.31 5.03 -0.09
CA SER A 178 20.21 6.23 -0.94
C SER A 178 19.89 5.88 -2.38
N LYS A 179 20.50 4.81 -2.91
CA LYS A 179 20.18 4.28 -4.25
C LYS A 179 18.72 3.88 -4.35
N CYS A 180 18.19 3.10 -3.39
CA CYS A 180 16.77 2.71 -3.37
C CYS A 180 15.84 3.93 -3.35
N ASN A 181 16.15 4.93 -2.54
CA ASN A 181 15.36 6.16 -2.46
C ASN A 181 15.37 6.93 -3.78
N ALA A 182 16.52 7.03 -4.46
CA ALA A 182 16.62 7.66 -5.78
C ALA A 182 15.82 6.89 -6.83
N TYR A 183 15.91 5.55 -6.85
CA TYR A 183 15.11 4.73 -7.73
C TYR A 183 13.61 4.85 -7.44
N GLU A 184 13.22 4.98 -6.17
CA GLU A 184 11.82 5.21 -5.84
C GLU A 184 11.29 6.52 -6.45
N VAL A 185 12.07 7.60 -6.38
CA VAL A 185 11.75 8.85 -7.08
C VAL A 185 11.62 8.61 -8.58
N VAL A 186 12.59 7.95 -9.21
CA VAL A 186 12.60 7.67 -10.66
C VAL A 186 11.37 6.84 -11.07
N ILE A 187 11.02 5.79 -10.32
CA ILE A 187 9.85 4.96 -10.60
C ILE A 187 8.56 5.76 -10.43
N ASN A 188 8.42 6.53 -9.34
CA ASN A 188 7.24 7.36 -9.11
C ASN A 188 6.99 8.34 -10.26
N ILE A 189 8.04 8.90 -10.82
CA ILE A 189 7.99 9.81 -11.98
C ILE A 189 7.63 9.04 -13.24
N SER A 190 8.31 7.92 -13.49
CA SER A 190 8.09 7.07 -14.67
C SER A 190 6.67 6.54 -14.78
N LEU A 191 5.96 6.39 -13.63
CA LEU A 191 4.58 5.94 -13.59
C LEU A 191 3.57 7.02 -13.99
N LYS A 192 3.95 8.31 -14.04
CA LYS A 192 3.03 9.42 -14.33
C LYS A 192 2.72 9.55 -15.81
N SER A 193 3.73 9.45 -16.68
CA SER A 193 3.54 9.52 -18.13
C SER A 193 4.63 8.77 -18.89
N TYR A 194 4.36 8.49 -20.18
CA TYR A 194 5.32 7.87 -21.07
C TYR A 194 6.56 8.75 -21.32
N GLU A 195 6.38 10.06 -21.41
CA GLU A 195 7.45 11.03 -21.64
C GLU A 195 8.44 11.02 -20.48
N LEU A 196 7.92 11.02 -19.23
CA LEU A 196 8.74 10.96 -18.02
C LEU A 196 9.42 9.59 -17.86
N PHE A 197 8.74 8.52 -18.24
CA PHE A 197 9.37 7.20 -18.31
C PHE A 197 10.52 7.20 -19.35
N LYS A 198 10.30 7.74 -20.54
CA LYS A 198 11.34 7.85 -21.55
C LYS A 198 12.54 8.68 -21.05
N LEU A 199 12.28 9.78 -20.34
CA LEU A 199 13.33 10.57 -19.72
C LEU A 199 14.17 9.74 -18.74
N SER A 200 13.53 8.87 -17.94
CA SER A 200 14.21 7.97 -17.01
C SER A 200 15.05 6.91 -17.74
N VAL A 201 14.58 6.39 -18.85
CA VAL A 201 15.31 5.45 -19.71
C VAL A 201 16.50 6.13 -20.39
N ASP A 202 16.27 7.30 -21.02
CA ASP A 202 17.32 8.04 -21.75
C ASP A 202 18.46 8.49 -20.81
N ASN A 203 18.20 8.65 -19.52
CA ASN A 203 19.20 8.91 -18.49
C ASN A 203 19.85 7.65 -17.90
N GLY A 204 19.47 6.44 -18.34
CA GLY A 204 20.07 5.17 -17.93
C GLY A 204 19.63 4.65 -16.56
N TYR A 205 18.64 5.27 -15.90
CA TYR A 205 18.24 4.87 -14.55
C TYR A 205 17.63 3.47 -14.49
N ILE A 206 16.80 3.11 -15.45
CA ILE A 206 16.12 1.81 -15.47
C ILE A 206 17.12 0.69 -15.76
N GLU A 207 18.03 0.89 -16.71
CA GLU A 207 19.09 -0.08 -17.01
C GLU A 207 20.00 -0.29 -15.80
N HIS A 208 20.44 0.81 -15.16
CA HIS A 208 21.27 0.74 -13.95
C HIS A 208 20.57 -0.02 -12.82
N MET A 209 19.26 0.18 -12.64
CA MET A 209 18.46 -0.53 -11.65
C MET A 209 18.45 -2.07 -11.93
N VAL A 210 18.30 -2.48 -13.18
CA VAL A 210 18.33 -3.90 -13.55
C VAL A 210 19.73 -4.51 -13.32
N GLU A 211 20.79 -3.74 -13.56
CA GLU A 211 22.17 -4.19 -13.31
C GLU A 211 22.47 -4.41 -11.82
N GLU A 212 21.89 -3.60 -10.95
CA GLU A 212 22.04 -3.71 -9.49
C GLU A 212 21.42 -5.00 -8.89
N LEU A 213 20.60 -5.73 -9.65
CA LEU A 213 20.14 -7.07 -9.24
C LEU A 213 21.28 -8.10 -9.12
N LYS A 214 22.48 -7.80 -9.62
CA LYS A 214 23.69 -8.62 -9.43
C LYS A 214 24.38 -8.39 -8.07
N SER A 215 23.89 -7.45 -7.26
CA SER A 215 24.39 -7.16 -5.92
C SER A 215 24.33 -8.40 -5.01
N ASN A 216 25.28 -8.52 -4.07
CA ASN A 216 25.23 -9.55 -3.05
C ASN A 216 24.34 -9.19 -1.84
N ASP A 217 23.78 -7.99 -1.81
CA ASP A 217 22.87 -7.51 -0.76
C ASP A 217 21.45 -7.95 -1.08
N VAL A 218 20.96 -8.96 -0.36
CA VAL A 218 19.62 -9.56 -0.54
C VAL A 218 18.51 -8.53 -0.34
N LEU A 219 18.58 -7.70 0.69
CA LEU A 219 17.55 -6.70 0.96
C LEU A 219 17.50 -5.66 -0.15
N TYR A 220 18.66 -5.27 -0.64
CA TYR A 220 18.76 -4.36 -1.77
C TYR A 220 18.17 -4.95 -3.05
N GLN A 221 18.49 -6.21 -3.38
CA GLN A 221 17.89 -6.90 -4.52
C GLN A 221 16.37 -6.97 -4.42
N LEU A 222 15.82 -7.30 -3.24
CA LEU A 222 14.37 -7.36 -3.02
C LEU A 222 13.70 -6.00 -3.22
N ASN A 223 14.32 -4.91 -2.75
CA ASN A 223 13.82 -3.56 -2.98
C ASN A 223 13.82 -3.20 -4.48
N ILE A 224 14.87 -3.57 -5.21
CA ILE A 224 14.94 -3.35 -6.67
C ILE A 224 13.83 -4.13 -7.39
N LEU A 225 13.61 -5.40 -7.05
CA LEU A 225 12.53 -6.21 -7.63
C LEU A 225 11.14 -5.58 -7.38
N GLU A 226 10.91 -5.07 -6.16
CA GLU A 226 9.65 -4.38 -5.84
C GLU A 226 9.45 -3.14 -6.71
N LEU A 227 10.48 -2.32 -6.89
CA LEU A 227 10.42 -1.13 -7.74
C LEU A 227 10.19 -1.47 -9.21
N LEU A 228 10.88 -2.48 -9.74
CA LEU A 228 10.68 -2.95 -11.11
C LEU A 228 9.28 -3.55 -11.31
N SER A 229 8.72 -4.23 -10.29
CA SER A 229 7.36 -4.75 -10.35
C SER A 229 6.32 -3.64 -10.47
N ARG A 230 6.53 -2.50 -9.79
CA ARG A 230 5.67 -1.31 -9.93
C ARG A 230 5.72 -0.73 -11.34
N LEU A 231 6.91 -0.67 -11.95
CA LEU A 231 7.08 -0.19 -13.32
C LEU A 231 6.36 -1.09 -14.33
N SER A 232 6.36 -2.41 -14.11
CA SER A 232 5.76 -3.39 -15.02
C SER A 232 4.23 -3.31 -15.14
N VAL A 233 3.55 -2.62 -14.22
CA VAL A 233 2.10 -2.35 -14.30
C VAL A 233 1.74 -1.52 -15.54
N LYS A 234 2.66 -0.68 -16.01
CA LYS A 234 2.44 0.17 -17.20
C LYS A 234 2.84 -0.55 -18.47
N PRO A 235 2.03 -0.48 -19.57
CA PRO A 235 2.36 -1.13 -20.83
C PRO A 235 3.73 -0.76 -21.38
N TYR A 236 4.15 0.49 -21.25
CA TYR A 236 5.47 0.93 -21.70
C TYR A 236 6.60 0.39 -20.82
N GLY A 237 6.36 0.22 -19.52
CA GLY A 237 7.32 -0.35 -18.58
C GLY A 237 7.61 -1.82 -18.88
N ILE A 238 6.56 -2.65 -19.01
CA ILE A 238 6.75 -4.06 -19.36
C ILE A 238 7.36 -4.24 -20.74
N ASN A 239 6.92 -3.45 -21.73
CA ASN A 239 7.49 -3.50 -23.08
C ASN A 239 8.99 -3.17 -23.10
N TYR A 240 9.43 -2.23 -22.26
CA TYR A 240 10.84 -1.92 -22.09
C TYR A 240 11.60 -3.11 -21.48
N LEU A 241 11.11 -3.65 -20.35
CA LEU A 241 11.77 -4.77 -19.66
C LEU A 241 11.90 -6.02 -20.54
N VAL A 242 10.92 -6.28 -21.41
CA VAL A 242 10.98 -7.36 -22.41
C VAL A 242 12.00 -7.05 -23.51
N LYS A 243 11.98 -5.85 -24.10
CA LYS A 243 12.87 -5.48 -25.22
C LYS A 243 14.33 -5.38 -24.82
N ASP A 244 14.60 -4.87 -23.62
CA ASP A 244 15.94 -4.72 -23.05
C ASP A 244 16.54 -6.06 -22.58
N GLY A 245 15.78 -7.15 -22.61
CA GLY A 245 16.20 -8.45 -22.09
C GLY A 245 16.32 -8.48 -20.56
N ALA A 246 15.67 -7.55 -19.86
CA ALA A 246 15.70 -7.49 -18.40
C ALA A 246 15.00 -8.69 -17.77
N LEU A 247 13.86 -9.12 -18.35
CA LEU A 247 13.14 -10.30 -17.84
C LEU A 247 13.94 -11.58 -18.03
N GLU A 248 14.67 -11.73 -19.12
CA GLU A 248 15.59 -12.85 -19.36
C GLU A 248 16.73 -12.87 -18.32
N ARG A 249 17.33 -11.71 -18.05
CA ARG A 249 18.36 -11.55 -17.01
C ARG A 249 17.83 -11.93 -15.62
N ILE A 250 16.63 -11.47 -15.27
CA ILE A 250 15.97 -11.79 -13.99
C ILE A 250 15.62 -13.29 -13.93
N THR A 251 15.16 -13.86 -15.03
CA THR A 251 14.86 -15.30 -15.13
C THR A 251 16.10 -16.17 -14.94
N ALA A 252 17.24 -15.75 -15.49
CA ALA A 252 18.51 -16.45 -15.28
C ALA A 252 18.90 -16.48 -13.79
N LEU A 253 18.69 -15.37 -13.07
CA LEU A 253 18.94 -15.30 -11.63
C LEU A 253 18.08 -16.31 -10.84
N ILE A 254 16.82 -16.54 -11.23
CA ILE A 254 15.97 -17.59 -10.62
C ILE A 254 16.61 -18.97 -10.82
N GLY A 255 17.15 -19.27 -12.01
CA GLY A 255 17.83 -20.53 -12.29
C GLY A 255 19.03 -20.79 -11.37
N ASP A 256 19.76 -19.72 -11.06
CA ASP A 256 20.96 -19.77 -10.21
C ASP A 256 20.66 -19.82 -8.71
N LEU A 257 19.43 -19.52 -8.27
CA LEU A 257 19.04 -19.51 -6.85
C LEU A 257 19.30 -20.84 -6.14
N ARG A 258 19.21 -21.96 -6.85
CA ARG A 258 19.50 -23.30 -6.27
C ARG A 258 20.94 -23.44 -5.79
N ASN A 259 21.87 -22.71 -6.40
CA ASN A 259 23.29 -22.70 -6.08
C ASN A 259 23.65 -21.57 -5.12
N ASN A 260 22.72 -20.65 -4.83
CA ASN A 260 22.94 -19.53 -3.95
C ASN A 260 22.51 -19.88 -2.51
N PRO A 261 23.40 -19.77 -1.50
CA PRO A 261 23.03 -20.01 -0.09
C PRO A 261 21.88 -19.15 0.41
N LEU A 262 21.66 -17.98 -0.20
CA LEU A 262 20.59 -17.04 0.13
C LEU A 262 19.38 -17.17 -0.81
N GLY A 263 19.36 -18.15 -1.69
CA GLY A 263 18.32 -18.36 -2.70
C GLY A 263 16.92 -18.48 -2.10
N GLY A 264 16.78 -19.14 -0.96
CA GLY A 264 15.50 -19.26 -0.25
C GLY A 264 14.92 -17.91 0.22
N LEU A 265 15.78 -16.92 0.49
CA LEU A 265 15.34 -15.56 0.85
C LEU A 265 14.95 -14.71 -0.37
N LEU A 266 15.55 -14.97 -1.52
CA LEU A 266 15.31 -14.22 -2.76
C LEU A 266 14.11 -14.75 -3.55
N LEU A 267 13.85 -16.07 -3.51
CA LEU A 267 12.79 -16.71 -4.29
C LEU A 267 11.40 -16.08 -4.09
N PRO A 268 10.96 -15.71 -2.87
CA PRO A 268 9.70 -15.02 -2.66
C PRO A 268 9.61 -13.70 -3.44
N GLY A 269 10.69 -12.91 -3.49
CA GLY A 269 10.74 -11.65 -4.23
C GLY A 269 10.59 -11.86 -5.73
N TYR A 270 11.27 -12.85 -6.30
CA TYR A 270 11.13 -13.19 -7.72
C TYR A 270 9.73 -13.71 -8.07
N ILE A 271 9.14 -14.55 -7.21
CA ILE A 271 7.76 -15.02 -7.40
C ILE A 271 6.81 -13.83 -7.41
N LYS A 272 6.94 -12.91 -6.46
CA LYS A 272 6.12 -11.70 -6.38
C LYS A 272 6.29 -10.81 -7.63
N PHE A 273 7.52 -10.61 -8.08
CA PHE A 273 7.84 -9.83 -9.29
C PHE A 273 7.14 -10.38 -10.52
N PHE A 274 7.35 -11.67 -10.84
CA PHE A 274 6.72 -12.28 -12.01
C PHE A 274 5.20 -12.40 -11.89
N ALA A 275 4.66 -12.64 -10.69
CA ALA A 275 3.22 -12.65 -10.47
C ALA A 275 2.58 -11.29 -10.73
N SER A 276 3.26 -10.20 -10.34
CA SER A 276 2.80 -8.84 -10.63
C SER A 276 2.70 -8.57 -12.13
N ILE A 277 3.62 -9.09 -12.93
CA ILE A 277 3.58 -8.97 -14.38
C ILE A 277 2.51 -9.91 -14.96
N ALA A 278 2.47 -11.15 -14.49
CA ALA A 278 1.53 -12.17 -14.97
C ALA A 278 0.05 -11.82 -14.71
N HIS A 279 -0.22 -10.99 -13.72
CA HIS A 279 -1.58 -10.47 -13.50
C HIS A 279 -2.08 -9.63 -14.69
N TYR A 280 -1.21 -8.81 -15.29
CA TYR A 280 -1.56 -7.93 -16.41
C TYR A 280 -1.27 -8.56 -17.77
N TYR A 281 -0.27 -9.44 -17.85
CA TYR A 281 0.25 -10.04 -19.09
C TYR A 281 0.44 -11.56 -18.95
N PRO A 282 -0.61 -12.31 -18.57
CA PRO A 282 -0.48 -13.73 -18.22
C PRO A 282 0.01 -14.59 -19.38
N LYS A 283 -0.49 -14.38 -20.60
CA LYS A 283 -0.05 -15.15 -21.78
C LYS A 283 1.44 -15.02 -22.03
N GLU A 284 1.94 -13.81 -22.00
CA GLU A 284 3.35 -13.53 -22.28
C GLU A 284 4.29 -14.18 -21.26
N ILE A 285 3.93 -14.10 -19.99
CA ILE A 285 4.74 -14.68 -18.91
C ILE A 285 4.66 -16.21 -18.93
N PHE A 286 3.48 -16.77 -19.16
CA PHE A 286 3.31 -18.23 -19.14
C PHE A 286 4.00 -18.91 -20.35
N GLU A 287 4.00 -18.25 -21.52
CA GLU A 287 4.65 -18.78 -22.72
C GLU A 287 6.18 -18.64 -22.67
N LYS A 288 6.69 -17.48 -22.23
CA LYS A 288 8.11 -17.16 -22.34
C LYS A 288 8.96 -17.52 -21.11
N TYR A 289 8.34 -17.57 -19.92
CA TYR A 289 9.08 -17.73 -18.66
C TYR A 289 8.61 -18.94 -17.82
N PRO A 290 8.68 -20.17 -18.36
CA PRO A 290 8.18 -21.38 -17.68
C PRO A 290 8.90 -21.66 -16.35
N ILE A 291 10.12 -21.16 -16.15
CA ILE A 291 10.87 -21.34 -14.90
C ILE A 291 10.15 -20.67 -13.72
N PHE A 292 9.48 -19.55 -13.95
CA PHE A 292 8.64 -18.91 -12.94
C PHE A 292 7.48 -19.81 -12.53
N LEU A 293 6.73 -20.35 -13.50
CA LEU A 293 5.61 -21.24 -13.21
C LEU A 293 6.04 -22.50 -12.45
N ASN A 294 7.15 -23.09 -12.85
CA ASN A 294 7.73 -24.25 -12.15
C ASN A 294 8.11 -23.87 -10.70
N SER A 295 8.69 -22.69 -10.49
CA SER A 295 9.03 -22.22 -9.15
C SER A 295 7.80 -21.96 -8.30
N LEU A 296 6.75 -21.36 -8.87
CA LEU A 296 5.47 -21.08 -8.21
C LEU A 296 4.78 -22.37 -7.76
N PHE A 297 4.60 -23.33 -8.67
CA PHE A 297 3.93 -24.60 -8.35
C PHE A 297 4.75 -25.48 -7.42
N ASN A 298 6.07 -25.54 -7.58
CA ASN A 298 6.94 -26.25 -6.66
C ASN A 298 6.89 -25.67 -5.24
N ALA A 299 6.79 -24.33 -5.10
CA ALA A 299 6.65 -23.68 -3.80
C ALA A 299 5.35 -24.06 -3.09
N ILE A 300 4.25 -24.20 -3.84
CA ILE A 300 2.95 -24.64 -3.30
C ILE A 300 3.00 -26.12 -2.91
N GLU A 301 3.57 -26.97 -3.77
CA GLU A 301 3.64 -28.42 -3.55
C GLU A 301 4.56 -28.78 -2.38
N SER A 302 5.75 -28.17 -2.31
CA SER A 302 6.71 -28.41 -1.22
C SER A 302 6.19 -27.96 0.14
N GLY A 303 5.36 -26.91 0.18
CA GLY A 303 4.83 -26.38 1.42
C GLY A 303 5.88 -25.68 2.30
N GLU A 304 6.99 -25.24 1.72
CA GLU A 304 8.06 -24.55 2.45
C GLU A 304 7.54 -23.26 3.09
N GLN A 305 7.67 -23.15 4.41
CA GLN A 305 7.05 -22.07 5.20
C GLN A 305 7.48 -20.65 4.78
N THR A 306 8.68 -20.48 4.26
CA THR A 306 9.21 -19.17 3.85
C THR A 306 8.65 -18.69 2.51
N VAL A 307 8.31 -19.61 1.61
CA VAL A 307 7.92 -19.30 0.23
C VAL A 307 6.42 -19.53 -0.01
N LEU A 308 5.82 -20.53 0.66
CA LEU A 308 4.42 -20.91 0.47
C LEU A 308 3.43 -19.72 0.61
N PRO A 309 3.52 -18.84 1.63
CA PRO A 309 2.61 -17.71 1.75
C PRO A 309 2.62 -16.81 0.52
N VAL A 310 3.80 -16.48 0.02
CA VAL A 310 3.96 -15.62 -1.16
C VAL A 310 3.49 -16.33 -2.43
N ALA A 311 3.71 -17.64 -2.54
CA ALA A 311 3.24 -18.41 -3.68
C ALA A 311 1.69 -18.49 -3.74
N LEU A 312 1.03 -18.63 -2.59
CA LEU A 312 -0.43 -18.58 -2.51
C LEU A 312 -0.97 -17.19 -2.91
N ASP A 313 -0.39 -16.12 -2.37
CA ASP A 313 -0.77 -14.75 -2.71
C ASP A 313 -0.56 -14.47 -4.21
N ALA A 314 0.58 -14.92 -4.78
CA ALA A 314 0.93 -14.79 -6.19
C ALA A 314 -0.05 -15.53 -7.10
N LEU A 315 -0.38 -16.78 -6.78
CA LEU A 315 -1.32 -17.57 -7.56
C LEU A 315 -2.72 -16.95 -7.52
N GLY A 316 -3.18 -16.52 -6.34
CA GLY A 316 -4.45 -15.83 -6.18
C GLY A 316 -4.50 -14.54 -7.01
N PHE A 317 -3.42 -13.74 -6.99
CA PHE A 317 -3.33 -12.49 -7.73
C PHE A 317 -3.40 -12.69 -9.26
N ILE A 318 -2.72 -13.69 -9.79
CA ILE A 318 -2.82 -14.07 -11.21
C ILE A 318 -4.25 -14.51 -11.54
N GLY A 319 -4.84 -15.32 -10.67
CA GLY A 319 -6.14 -15.95 -10.90
C GLY A 319 -7.36 -15.03 -10.68
N ILE A 320 -7.19 -13.77 -10.30
CA ILE A 320 -8.31 -12.81 -10.22
C ILE A 320 -8.87 -12.53 -11.62
N THR A 321 -8.00 -12.34 -12.64
CA THR A 321 -8.39 -11.96 -14.00
C THR A 321 -8.90 -13.15 -14.80
N ILE A 322 -9.82 -12.89 -15.75
CA ILE A 322 -10.32 -13.92 -16.66
C ILE A 322 -9.18 -14.51 -17.49
N GLU A 323 -8.31 -13.67 -18.01
CA GLU A 323 -7.17 -14.12 -18.82
C GLU A 323 -6.19 -14.96 -18.00
N GLY A 324 -5.93 -14.57 -16.74
CA GLY A 324 -5.13 -15.38 -15.80
C GLY A 324 -5.73 -16.75 -15.55
N LYS A 325 -7.05 -16.84 -15.32
CA LYS A 325 -7.76 -18.12 -15.17
C LYS A 325 -7.61 -19.03 -16.40
N LEU A 326 -7.78 -18.47 -17.59
CA LEU A 326 -7.62 -19.20 -18.85
C LEU A 326 -6.19 -19.72 -19.01
N CYS A 327 -5.18 -18.89 -18.74
CA CYS A 327 -3.78 -19.29 -18.80
C CYS A 327 -3.44 -20.37 -17.76
N LEU A 328 -3.93 -20.24 -16.52
CA LEU A 328 -3.75 -21.25 -15.47
C LEU A 328 -4.36 -22.60 -15.88
N THR A 329 -5.55 -22.58 -16.48
CA THR A 329 -6.16 -23.81 -17.01
C THR A 329 -5.30 -24.46 -18.08
N ALA A 330 -4.71 -23.67 -18.97
CA ALA A 330 -3.86 -24.15 -20.06
C ALA A 330 -2.55 -24.82 -19.57
N VAL A 331 -2.11 -24.52 -18.35
CA VAL A 331 -0.94 -25.19 -17.73
C VAL A 331 -1.21 -26.69 -17.50
N GLY A 332 -2.47 -27.08 -17.25
CA GLY A 332 -2.86 -28.47 -17.08
C GLY A 332 -2.52 -29.06 -15.73
N SER A 333 -1.88 -30.24 -15.74
CA SER A 333 -1.63 -31.06 -14.52
C SER A 333 -0.94 -30.32 -13.36
N PRO A 334 0.10 -29.51 -13.54
CA PRO A 334 0.75 -28.80 -12.43
C PRO A 334 -0.22 -27.85 -11.70
N PHE A 335 -1.10 -27.17 -12.43
CA PHE A 335 -2.09 -26.30 -11.83
C PHE A 335 -3.20 -27.08 -11.09
N ILE A 336 -3.65 -28.21 -11.66
CA ILE A 336 -4.62 -29.08 -11.00
C ILE A 336 -4.07 -29.60 -9.66
N GLN A 337 -2.82 -30.07 -9.64
CA GLN A 337 -2.15 -30.52 -8.42
C GLN A 337 -2.05 -29.40 -7.38
N ALA A 338 -1.70 -28.17 -7.83
CA ALA A 338 -1.64 -27.01 -6.96
C ALA A 338 -3.00 -26.68 -6.32
N ILE A 339 -4.12 -26.71 -7.08
CA ILE A 339 -5.48 -26.50 -6.53
C ILE A 339 -5.82 -27.57 -5.49
N GLU A 340 -5.52 -28.84 -5.74
CA GLU A 340 -5.75 -29.93 -4.80
C GLU A 340 -4.94 -29.74 -3.52
N LYS A 341 -3.69 -29.34 -3.66
CA LYS A 341 -2.82 -29.01 -2.53
C LYS A 341 -3.38 -27.85 -1.71
N ILE A 342 -3.87 -26.79 -2.35
CA ILE A 342 -4.51 -25.65 -1.66
C ILE A 342 -5.73 -26.13 -0.90
N GLY A 343 -6.58 -26.99 -1.48
CA GLY A 343 -7.71 -27.60 -0.78
C GLY A 343 -7.26 -28.38 0.48
N GLN A 344 -6.16 -29.14 0.41
CA GLN A 344 -5.56 -29.80 1.58
C GLN A 344 -5.06 -28.80 2.63
N LEU A 345 -4.41 -27.71 2.20
CA LEU A 345 -3.93 -26.65 3.09
C LEU A 345 -5.10 -25.97 3.83
N ILE A 346 -6.20 -25.71 3.15
CA ILE A 346 -7.42 -25.13 3.75
C ILE A 346 -7.97 -26.05 4.85
N ARG A 347 -7.94 -27.36 4.66
CA ARG A 347 -8.46 -28.32 5.65
C ARG A 347 -7.51 -28.53 6.83
N ASN A 348 -6.20 -28.70 6.55
CA ASN A 348 -5.26 -29.33 7.48
C ASN A 348 -4.16 -28.40 8.01
N SER A 349 -4.00 -27.17 7.49
CA SER A 349 -2.91 -26.27 7.91
C SER A 349 -3.22 -25.44 9.14
N PRO A 350 -2.19 -24.89 9.81
CA PRO A 350 -2.34 -23.86 10.82
C PRO A 350 -3.08 -22.62 10.29
N ALA A 351 -3.63 -21.80 11.21
CA ALA A 351 -4.51 -20.67 10.89
C ALA A 351 -3.91 -19.73 9.83
N GLU A 352 -2.66 -19.35 9.94
CA GLU A 352 -2.01 -18.41 9.02
C GLU A 352 -2.03 -18.91 7.56
N ILE A 353 -1.61 -20.14 7.32
CA ILE A 353 -1.59 -20.74 5.99
C ILE A 353 -3.02 -21.00 5.49
N LYS A 354 -3.90 -21.46 6.38
CA LYS A 354 -5.33 -21.69 6.05
C LYS A 354 -6.00 -20.41 5.55
N ILE A 355 -5.78 -19.28 6.21
CA ILE A 355 -6.32 -17.99 5.82
C ILE A 355 -5.83 -17.58 4.43
N ARG A 356 -4.52 -17.66 4.17
CA ARG A 356 -3.95 -17.33 2.85
C ARG A 356 -4.46 -18.27 1.76
N ALA A 357 -4.56 -19.57 2.05
CA ALA A 357 -5.11 -20.54 1.13
C ALA A 357 -6.59 -20.28 0.78
N LEU A 358 -7.40 -19.87 1.78
CA LEU A 358 -8.79 -19.46 1.56
C LEU A 358 -8.90 -18.21 0.66
N TYR A 359 -8.08 -17.16 0.91
CA TYR A 359 -8.05 -15.98 0.06
C TYR A 359 -7.55 -16.28 -1.35
N CYS A 360 -6.52 -17.11 -1.49
CA CYS A 360 -6.06 -17.59 -2.79
C CYS A 360 -7.20 -18.28 -3.56
N TYR A 361 -7.88 -19.21 -2.90
CA TYR A 361 -8.99 -19.94 -3.51
C TYR A 361 -10.16 -19.01 -3.86
N ALA A 362 -10.48 -18.06 -2.98
CA ALA A 362 -11.50 -17.04 -3.27
C ALA A 362 -11.16 -16.25 -4.53
N SER A 363 -9.92 -15.82 -4.69
CA SER A 363 -9.44 -15.10 -5.88
C SER A 363 -9.53 -15.95 -7.16
N LEU A 364 -9.20 -17.24 -7.07
CA LEU A 364 -9.32 -18.18 -8.19
C LEU A 364 -10.78 -18.39 -8.62
N ILE A 365 -11.73 -18.38 -7.67
CA ILE A 365 -13.15 -18.62 -7.96
C ILE A 365 -13.88 -17.33 -8.34
N SER A 366 -13.49 -16.16 -7.80
CA SER A 366 -14.19 -14.89 -7.98
C SER A 366 -14.35 -14.49 -9.45
N VAL A 367 -15.38 -13.70 -9.73
CA VAL A 367 -15.58 -13.02 -11.02
C VAL A 367 -14.87 -11.65 -10.95
N GLU A 368 -14.20 -11.26 -12.01
CA GLU A 368 -13.51 -9.97 -12.12
C GLU A 368 -14.50 -8.81 -11.97
N LYS A 369 -14.16 -7.86 -11.08
CA LYS A 369 -15.09 -6.76 -10.72
C LYS A 369 -15.28 -5.72 -11.84
N ASP A 370 -14.34 -5.63 -12.78
CA ASP A 370 -14.36 -4.66 -13.88
C ASP A 370 -15.11 -5.15 -15.11
N THR A 371 -15.66 -6.35 -15.09
CA THR A 371 -16.63 -6.77 -16.11
C THR A 371 -17.89 -5.94 -15.93
N PRO A 372 -18.35 -5.22 -16.98
CA PRO A 372 -19.60 -4.46 -16.90
C PRO A 372 -20.71 -5.38 -16.39
N SER A 373 -21.41 -4.95 -15.36
CA SER A 373 -22.44 -5.71 -14.63
C SER A 373 -23.67 -6.13 -15.49
N GLN A 374 -23.56 -6.15 -16.81
CA GLN A 374 -24.64 -6.45 -17.75
C GLN A 374 -24.30 -7.55 -18.78
N GLY A 375 -23.13 -8.20 -18.69
CA GLY A 375 -22.81 -9.34 -19.56
C GLY A 375 -22.85 -10.67 -18.80
N PRO A 376 -23.28 -11.78 -19.45
CA PRO A 376 -23.15 -13.10 -18.84
C PRO A 376 -21.67 -13.42 -18.59
N VAL A 377 -21.38 -13.95 -17.40
CA VAL A 377 -20.03 -14.47 -17.07
C VAL A 377 -19.60 -15.44 -18.17
N ASP A 378 -18.35 -15.34 -18.64
CA ASP A 378 -17.83 -16.25 -19.67
C ASP A 378 -18.11 -17.70 -19.25
N HIS A 379 -18.87 -18.43 -20.07
CA HIS A 379 -19.29 -19.79 -19.78
C HIS A 379 -18.10 -20.73 -19.47
N ARG A 380 -16.95 -20.47 -20.11
CA ARG A 380 -15.71 -21.22 -19.84
C ARG A 380 -15.24 -21.00 -18.40
N VAL A 381 -15.26 -19.75 -17.92
CA VAL A 381 -14.90 -19.39 -16.55
C VAL A 381 -15.83 -20.06 -15.55
N THR A 382 -17.14 -20.06 -15.84
CA THR A 382 -18.14 -20.73 -15.00
C THR A 382 -17.87 -22.23 -14.85
N LEU A 383 -17.54 -22.92 -15.96
CA LEU A 383 -17.22 -24.34 -15.91
C LEU A 383 -15.93 -24.64 -15.17
N MET A 384 -14.87 -23.88 -15.46
CA MET A 384 -13.56 -24.05 -14.82
C MET A 384 -13.65 -23.83 -13.31
N THR A 385 -14.25 -22.74 -12.87
CA THR A 385 -14.34 -22.40 -11.44
C THR A 385 -15.17 -23.42 -10.67
N ARG A 386 -16.20 -24.00 -11.29
CA ARG A 386 -16.98 -25.11 -10.72
C ARG A 386 -16.13 -26.35 -10.51
N GLU A 387 -15.31 -26.74 -11.51
CA GLU A 387 -14.40 -27.89 -11.38
C GLU A 387 -13.31 -27.63 -10.34
N TRP A 388 -12.76 -26.44 -10.32
CA TRP A 388 -11.79 -26.07 -9.30
C TRP A 388 -12.39 -26.14 -7.90
N PHE A 389 -13.61 -25.62 -7.69
CA PHE A 389 -14.25 -25.65 -6.39
C PHE A 389 -14.49 -27.08 -5.87
N ARG A 390 -14.77 -28.05 -6.76
CA ARG A 390 -14.88 -29.47 -6.40
C ARG A 390 -13.58 -30.03 -5.81
N SER A 391 -12.42 -29.49 -6.21
CA SER A 391 -11.12 -29.89 -5.71
C SER A 391 -10.81 -29.39 -4.29
N LEU A 392 -11.68 -28.54 -3.72
CA LEU A 392 -11.56 -28.10 -2.31
C LEU A 392 -11.59 -29.32 -1.36
N ASN A 393 -12.44 -30.29 -1.66
CA ASN A 393 -12.46 -31.57 -0.95
C ASN A 393 -12.93 -32.69 -1.89
N LYS A 394 -12.01 -33.59 -2.25
CA LYS A 394 -12.33 -34.73 -3.12
C LYS A 394 -12.96 -35.93 -2.36
N GLU A 395 -12.84 -35.95 -1.03
CA GLU A 395 -13.28 -37.04 -0.17
C GLU A 395 -14.71 -36.82 0.33
N SER A 396 -15.20 -35.54 0.34
CA SER A 396 -16.54 -35.18 0.76
C SER A 396 -17.04 -33.95 -0.02
N ASP A 397 -18.29 -33.54 0.23
CA ASP A 397 -18.85 -32.38 -0.43
C ASP A 397 -18.08 -31.10 -0.12
N ALA A 398 -17.68 -30.38 -1.16
CA ALA A 398 -16.90 -29.16 -1.06
C ALA A 398 -17.67 -28.01 -0.36
N MET A 399 -19.00 -27.92 -0.57
CA MET A 399 -19.83 -26.89 0.03
C MET A 399 -20.08 -27.18 1.53
N GLU A 400 -20.29 -28.44 1.90
CA GLU A 400 -20.38 -28.84 3.32
C GLU A 400 -19.07 -28.55 4.05
N THR A 401 -17.94 -28.81 3.39
CA THR A 401 -16.60 -28.48 3.92
C THR A 401 -16.49 -26.97 4.16
N LEU A 402 -16.88 -26.14 3.19
CA LEU A 402 -16.87 -24.68 3.33
C LEU A 402 -17.77 -24.20 4.46
N LEU A 403 -18.98 -24.75 4.56
CA LEU A 403 -19.90 -24.46 5.68
C LEU A 403 -19.26 -24.78 7.03
N GLY A 404 -18.58 -25.91 7.14
CA GLY A 404 -17.84 -26.30 8.34
C GLY A 404 -16.78 -25.25 8.72
N ILE A 405 -16.04 -24.73 7.74
CA ILE A 405 -15.02 -23.70 7.95
C ILE A 405 -15.67 -22.37 8.36
N CYS A 406 -16.77 -21.96 7.76
CA CYS A 406 -17.55 -20.76 8.13
C CYS A 406 -18.02 -20.79 9.59
N LYS A 407 -18.24 -21.99 10.17
CA LYS A 407 -18.66 -22.19 11.56
C LYS A 407 -17.51 -22.14 12.58
N ILE A 408 -16.25 -22.13 12.14
CA ILE A 408 -15.07 -22.06 13.03
C ILE A 408 -15.12 -20.74 13.82
N PRO A 409 -14.88 -20.78 15.16
CA PRO A 409 -15.04 -19.60 16.02
C PRO A 409 -13.92 -18.55 15.92
N PHE A 410 -12.92 -18.75 15.06
CA PHE A 410 -11.79 -17.83 14.87
C PHE A 410 -12.15 -16.76 13.82
N PRO A 411 -12.16 -15.46 14.21
CA PRO A 411 -12.61 -14.35 13.35
C PRO A 411 -11.92 -14.29 11.98
N ASP A 412 -10.61 -14.41 11.94
CA ASP A 412 -9.82 -14.26 10.70
C ASP A 412 -10.08 -15.43 9.72
N ILE A 413 -10.19 -16.66 10.24
CA ILE A 413 -10.54 -17.82 9.42
C ILE A 413 -11.96 -17.68 8.87
N LYS A 414 -12.90 -17.25 9.71
CA LYS A 414 -14.30 -17.04 9.31
C LYS A 414 -14.40 -15.98 8.21
N LEU A 415 -13.69 -14.86 8.35
CA LEU A 415 -13.67 -13.79 7.35
C LEU A 415 -13.11 -14.29 6.01
N ALA A 416 -12.01 -15.04 6.03
CA ALA A 416 -11.44 -15.66 4.83
C ALA A 416 -12.39 -16.70 4.20
N ALA A 417 -13.11 -17.49 5.01
CA ALA A 417 -14.12 -18.42 4.53
C ALA A 417 -15.33 -17.69 3.91
N TYR A 418 -15.75 -16.57 4.47
CA TYR A 418 -16.80 -15.74 3.87
C TYR A 418 -16.36 -15.11 2.55
N SER A 419 -15.07 -14.74 2.42
CA SER A 419 -14.53 -14.29 1.12
C SER A 419 -14.63 -15.38 0.04
N LEU A 420 -14.32 -16.63 0.40
CA LEU A 420 -14.50 -17.76 -0.52
C LEU A 420 -15.99 -18.03 -0.82
N LEU A 421 -16.83 -17.95 0.20
CA LEU A 421 -18.28 -18.13 0.01
C LEU A 421 -18.89 -17.04 -0.89
N ASP A 422 -18.48 -15.76 -0.70
CA ASP A 422 -18.93 -14.69 -1.60
C ASP A 422 -18.48 -14.94 -3.03
N ALA A 423 -17.24 -15.36 -3.26
CA ALA A 423 -16.73 -15.72 -4.58
C ALA A 423 -17.55 -16.85 -5.22
N VAL A 424 -17.89 -17.88 -4.47
CA VAL A 424 -18.74 -18.99 -4.93
C VAL A 424 -20.15 -18.50 -5.27
N CYS A 425 -20.74 -17.64 -4.43
CA CYS A 425 -22.08 -17.08 -4.65
C CYS A 425 -22.15 -16.06 -5.82
N GLN A 426 -21.03 -15.70 -6.44
CA GLN A 426 -21.02 -14.94 -7.70
C GLN A 426 -21.43 -15.80 -8.92
N HIS A 427 -21.50 -17.13 -8.75
CA HIS A 427 -21.86 -18.09 -9.78
C HIS A 427 -23.19 -18.78 -9.49
N LEU A 428 -24.00 -18.98 -10.54
CA LEU A 428 -25.25 -19.70 -10.39
C LEU A 428 -25.09 -21.11 -9.80
N TRP A 429 -24.02 -21.84 -10.22
CA TRP A 429 -23.72 -23.16 -9.66
C TRP A 429 -23.40 -23.09 -8.14
N GLY A 430 -22.84 -21.98 -7.67
CA GLY A 430 -22.55 -21.78 -6.26
C GLY A 430 -23.81 -21.51 -5.44
N GLU A 431 -24.73 -20.70 -5.96
CA GLU A 431 -26.06 -20.48 -5.36
C GLU A 431 -26.84 -21.79 -5.26
N GLU A 432 -26.82 -22.62 -6.33
CA GLU A 432 -27.43 -23.97 -6.34
C GLU A 432 -26.82 -24.89 -5.24
N LEU A 433 -25.52 -24.82 -5.02
CA LEU A 433 -24.87 -25.60 -3.95
C LEU A 433 -25.28 -25.10 -2.56
N VAL A 434 -25.36 -23.78 -2.34
CA VAL A 434 -25.86 -23.20 -1.07
C VAL A 434 -27.31 -23.67 -0.80
N ALA A 435 -28.15 -23.68 -1.82
CA ALA A 435 -29.54 -24.10 -1.68
C ALA A 435 -29.72 -25.61 -1.35
N ARG A 436 -28.77 -26.44 -1.79
CA ARG A 436 -28.80 -27.90 -1.55
C ARG A 436 -28.32 -28.33 -0.18
N VAL A 437 -27.37 -27.60 0.42
CA VAL A 437 -26.76 -28.01 1.68
C VAL A 437 -27.69 -27.66 2.84
N ALA A 438 -28.15 -28.70 3.53
CA ALA A 438 -29.08 -28.55 4.65
C ALA A 438 -28.49 -27.65 5.76
N GLY A 439 -29.28 -26.71 6.25
CA GLY A 439 -28.92 -25.79 7.32
C GLY A 439 -27.97 -24.67 6.89
N PHE A 440 -27.62 -24.52 5.61
CA PHE A 440 -26.78 -23.44 5.14
C PHE A 440 -27.52 -22.09 5.18
N VAL A 441 -28.76 -22.05 4.68
CA VAL A 441 -29.61 -20.86 4.72
C VAL A 441 -29.87 -20.42 6.15
N GLU A 442 -30.16 -21.37 7.04
CA GLU A 442 -30.36 -21.11 8.47
C GLU A 442 -29.11 -20.52 9.12
N PHE A 443 -27.95 -21.09 8.83
CA PHE A 443 -26.67 -20.55 9.31
C PHE A 443 -26.44 -19.11 8.84
N LEU A 444 -26.71 -18.80 7.59
CA LEU A 444 -26.56 -17.43 7.06
C LEU A 444 -27.53 -16.46 7.75
N LEU A 445 -28.76 -16.86 7.98
CA LEU A 445 -29.78 -16.02 8.61
C LEU A 445 -29.69 -15.95 10.14
N ASP A 446 -28.87 -16.78 10.75
CA ASP A 446 -28.69 -16.80 12.20
C ASP A 446 -27.95 -15.55 12.69
N ARG A 447 -28.65 -14.74 13.49
CA ARG A 447 -28.14 -13.51 14.13
C ARG A 447 -27.67 -13.72 15.56
N SER A 448 -27.94 -14.90 16.12
CA SER A 448 -27.56 -15.22 17.51
C SER A 448 -26.06 -15.42 17.68
N ILE A 449 -25.35 -15.71 16.59
CA ILE A 449 -23.90 -15.91 16.58
C ILE A 449 -23.21 -14.56 16.82
N ASN A 450 -22.41 -14.49 17.90
CA ASN A 450 -21.62 -13.29 18.16
C ASN A 450 -20.41 -13.25 17.21
N GLU A 451 -20.51 -12.45 16.16
CA GLU A 451 -19.48 -12.26 15.14
C GLU A 451 -18.89 -10.84 15.19
N PRO A 452 -17.59 -10.67 14.89
CA PRO A 452 -17.01 -9.34 14.73
C PRO A 452 -17.71 -8.55 13.63
N LYS A 453 -17.53 -7.22 13.66
CA LYS A 453 -18.17 -6.29 12.73
C LYS A 453 -17.92 -6.69 11.26
N GLU A 454 -16.66 -6.94 10.92
CA GLU A 454 -16.23 -7.27 9.56
C GLU A 454 -16.88 -8.58 9.05
N ALA A 455 -17.01 -9.58 9.92
CA ALA A 455 -17.67 -10.84 9.57
C ALA A 455 -19.19 -10.67 9.36
N LYS A 456 -19.85 -9.82 10.17
CA LYS A 456 -21.28 -9.47 9.99
C LYS A 456 -21.50 -8.73 8.65
N GLU A 457 -20.60 -7.80 8.30
CA GLU A 457 -20.67 -7.08 7.03
C GLU A 457 -20.45 -8.02 5.84
N ALA A 458 -19.43 -8.90 5.90
CA ALA A 458 -19.19 -9.90 4.84
C ALA A 458 -20.38 -10.86 4.68
N LYS A 459 -20.96 -11.36 5.76
CA LYS A 459 -22.15 -12.21 5.75
C LYS A 459 -23.37 -11.48 5.16
N TYR A 460 -23.55 -10.21 5.52
CA TYR A 460 -24.60 -9.37 4.97
C TYR A 460 -24.45 -9.20 3.45
N ASP A 461 -23.26 -8.96 2.93
CA ASP A 461 -23.02 -8.81 1.50
C ASP A 461 -23.34 -10.10 0.74
N ILE A 462 -23.01 -11.27 1.29
CA ILE A 462 -23.38 -12.57 0.73
C ILE A 462 -24.92 -12.71 0.68
N ILE A 463 -25.63 -12.43 1.78
CA ILE A 463 -27.09 -12.52 1.85
C ILE A 463 -27.74 -11.53 0.88
N LYS A 464 -27.20 -10.32 0.77
CA LYS A 464 -27.65 -9.31 -0.18
C LYS A 464 -27.55 -9.80 -1.62
N ARG A 465 -26.47 -10.50 -1.99
CA ARG A 465 -26.32 -11.15 -3.29
C ARG A 465 -27.36 -12.23 -3.48
N LEU A 466 -27.48 -13.17 -2.55
CA LEU A 466 -28.43 -14.28 -2.60
C LEU A 466 -29.89 -13.81 -2.61
N SER A 467 -30.21 -12.63 -2.07
CA SER A 467 -31.57 -12.05 -2.12
C SER A 467 -32.05 -11.68 -3.53
N GLN A 468 -31.14 -11.66 -4.50
CA GLN A 468 -31.39 -11.38 -5.92
C GLN A 468 -31.33 -12.65 -6.79
N SER A 469 -31.07 -13.81 -6.20
CA SER A 469 -30.91 -15.09 -6.88
C SER A 469 -32.23 -15.59 -7.44
N SER A 470 -32.16 -16.34 -8.55
CA SER A 470 -33.27 -17.05 -9.14
C SER A 470 -33.40 -18.51 -8.67
N VAL A 471 -32.51 -18.98 -7.80
CA VAL A 471 -32.40 -20.38 -7.37
C VAL A 471 -33.31 -20.70 -6.19
N PHE A 472 -33.49 -19.72 -5.29
CA PHE A 472 -34.23 -19.92 -4.04
C PHE A 472 -35.76 -19.71 -4.24
N ASP A 473 -36.55 -20.42 -3.43
CA ASP A 473 -37.99 -20.21 -3.39
C ASP A 473 -38.39 -18.85 -2.80
N ASP A 474 -39.63 -18.42 -3.02
CA ASP A 474 -40.12 -17.11 -2.57
C ASP A 474 -40.07 -16.93 -1.06
N ASN A 475 -40.19 -18.01 -0.28
CA ASN A 475 -40.08 -17.93 1.18
C ASN A 475 -38.66 -17.58 1.62
N ILE A 476 -37.67 -18.29 1.09
CA ILE A 476 -36.24 -18.02 1.39
C ILE A 476 -35.86 -16.62 0.89
N LEU A 477 -36.26 -16.24 -0.32
CA LEU A 477 -36.02 -14.90 -0.86
C LEU A 477 -36.63 -13.81 0.01
N THR A 478 -37.81 -14.01 0.56
CA THR A 478 -38.45 -13.06 1.48
C THR A 478 -37.63 -12.91 2.77
N ARG A 479 -37.14 -14.02 3.32
CA ARG A 479 -36.28 -14.01 4.52
C ARG A 479 -34.97 -13.27 4.25
N PHE A 480 -34.29 -13.49 3.11
CA PHE A 480 -33.09 -12.76 2.71
C PHE A 480 -33.36 -11.26 2.55
N LYS A 481 -34.46 -10.89 1.85
CA LYS A 481 -34.86 -9.48 1.69
C LYS A 481 -35.15 -8.79 3.03
N THR A 482 -35.79 -9.50 3.95
CA THR A 482 -36.02 -9.01 5.31
C THR A 482 -34.68 -8.75 6.05
N TYR A 483 -33.77 -9.73 6.00
CA TYR A 483 -32.45 -9.60 6.60
C TYR A 483 -31.69 -8.38 6.03
N VAL A 484 -31.73 -8.19 4.70
CA VAL A 484 -31.09 -7.06 4.03
C VAL A 484 -31.72 -5.72 4.43
N LYS A 485 -33.06 -5.67 4.55
CA LYS A 485 -33.78 -4.46 4.99
C LYS A 485 -33.43 -4.05 6.42
N GLU A 486 -33.24 -5.01 7.32
CA GLU A 486 -32.87 -4.79 8.73
C GLU A 486 -31.40 -4.37 8.88
N GLY A 487 -30.54 -4.77 7.95
CA GLY A 487 -29.10 -4.44 7.99
C GLY A 487 -28.23 -5.43 8.77
N PRO A 488 -26.90 -5.28 8.70
CA PRO A 488 -25.95 -6.25 9.27
C PRO A 488 -25.89 -6.24 10.81
N PHE A 489 -26.32 -5.16 11.44
CA PHE A 489 -26.19 -4.96 12.90
C PHE A 489 -27.53 -5.02 13.65
N TYR A 490 -28.62 -5.43 12.95
CA TYR A 490 -29.91 -5.58 13.60
C TYR A 490 -29.82 -6.61 14.73
N SER A 491 -30.29 -6.25 15.91
CA SER A 491 -30.50 -7.13 17.05
C SER A 491 -31.96 -7.04 17.48
N ASP A 492 -32.62 -8.20 17.66
CA ASP A 492 -33.96 -8.23 18.18
C ASP A 492 -33.92 -7.79 19.67
N THR A 493 -34.48 -6.62 19.94
CA THR A 493 -34.50 -6.02 21.29
C THR A 493 -35.73 -6.44 22.09
N THR A 494 -36.41 -7.51 21.71
CA THR A 494 -37.46 -8.06 22.57
C THR A 494 -36.84 -8.54 23.88
N LEU A 495 -37.02 -7.72 24.92
CA LEU A 495 -36.70 -8.06 26.29
C LEU A 495 -37.49 -9.33 26.69
N GLN A 496 -36.80 -10.47 26.74
CA GLN A 496 -37.30 -11.62 27.45
C GLN A 496 -37.25 -11.28 28.94
N VAL A 497 -38.35 -10.75 29.47
CA VAL A 497 -38.53 -10.64 30.93
C VAL A 497 -38.62 -12.07 31.44
N ALA A 498 -37.57 -12.54 32.07
CA ALA A 498 -37.61 -13.75 32.88
C ALA A 498 -38.65 -13.51 33.98
N MET A 499 -39.82 -14.11 33.89
CA MET A 499 -40.72 -14.20 35.02
C MET A 499 -40.08 -15.19 36.02
N GLU A 500 -39.50 -14.66 37.11
CA GLU A 500 -39.25 -15.45 38.29
C GLU A 500 -40.61 -15.85 38.82
N GLU A 501 -41.00 -17.13 38.67
CA GLU A 501 -42.06 -17.72 39.43
C GLU A 501 -41.58 -17.80 40.89
N GLY A 502 -42.04 -16.87 41.71
CA GLY A 502 -41.86 -16.93 43.17
C GLY A 502 -42.66 -18.10 43.76
N ASN A 503 -41.94 -19.00 44.43
CA ASN A 503 -42.48 -19.92 45.44
C ASN A 503 -42.46 -19.24 46.77
#